data_641ad64fa8fae7ddb6da5e5616c545c2
#
_entry.id   641ad64fa8fae7ddb6da5e5616c545c2
#
_cell.length_a   1.000
_cell.length_b   1.000
_cell.length_c   1.000
_cell.angle_alpha   90.00
_cell.angle_beta   90.00
_cell.angle_gamma   90.00
#
_symmetry.space_group_name_H-M   'P 1'
#
loop_
_entity.id
_entity.type
_entity.pdbx_description
1 polymer ?
#
loop_
_entity_poly.entity_id
_entity_poly.type
_entity_poly.pdbx_seq_one_letter_code
_entity_poly.pdbx_strand_id
1 'polypeptide(L)'
;MDIRRPGRADRRITEMVTIGNDWDDLLRDEWDKPYYQKLRKFLREEYSSGTVYPPADDIYNALRLTPYSEVRAVILGQDPYHEPGQAQGLAFSVPYEVPQPPSLVNIIKELDSDPWRLPGSADSSSSEGGGAAGSSPENRSRGSVHGDMEAAIGQFTHRHISGVLVPWTRQGVLLLNTSLTVRAHQAGSHRGKGWEQFTDRVIELLAEREKPMVFILWGSHAGAKRDLILNAQGTDRRHLIIQAPHPSPLSAYRGFFGGRYFSRCNYFLEDNGIEPVDWSL
;
A
#
# COMPACT_ATOMS: atom_id res chain seq x y z
N MET A 1 -1.05 -0.02 48.06
CA MET A 1 -1.40 -0.68 46.77
C MET A 1 -1.72 0.44 45.79
N ASP A 2 -0.74 0.79 44.98
CA ASP A 2 -0.84 1.90 44.02
C ASP A 2 -1.52 1.36 42.74
N ILE A 3 -2.82 1.65 42.59
CA ILE A 3 -3.58 1.29 41.42
C ILE A 3 -3.16 2.28 40.35
N ARG A 4 -2.13 1.92 39.56
CA ARG A 4 -1.75 2.66 38.35
C ARG A 4 -2.99 2.80 37.46
N ARG A 5 -3.43 4.05 37.24
CA ARG A 5 -4.50 4.33 36.27
C ARG A 5 -4.03 3.82 34.89
N PRO A 6 -4.85 3.05 34.18
CA PRO A 6 -4.47 2.56 32.85
C PRO A 6 -4.08 3.73 31.96
N GLY A 7 -2.98 3.60 31.23
CA GLY A 7 -2.51 4.59 30.27
C GLY A 7 -3.54 4.81 29.14
N ARG A 8 -3.41 5.91 28.40
CA ARG A 8 -4.34 6.26 27.29
C ARG A 8 -4.45 5.15 26.23
N ALA A 9 -3.33 4.47 25.92
CA ALA A 9 -3.29 3.31 25.01
C ALA A 9 -4.05 2.09 25.56
N ASP A 10 -3.93 1.84 26.87
CA ASP A 10 -4.56 0.68 27.54
C ASP A 10 -6.11 0.81 27.57
N ARG A 11 -6.65 2.02 27.74
CA ARG A 11 -8.10 2.26 27.67
C ARG A 11 -8.67 1.97 26.29
N ARG A 12 -8.00 2.37 25.20
CA ARG A 12 -8.51 2.19 23.83
C ARG A 12 -8.54 0.73 23.37
N ILE A 13 -7.61 -0.09 23.85
CA ILE A 13 -7.63 -1.54 23.58
C ILE A 13 -8.74 -2.25 24.39
N THR A 14 -9.27 -1.62 25.44
CA THR A 14 -10.36 -2.17 26.25
C THR A 14 -11.77 -1.71 25.82
N GLU A 15 -11.87 -0.58 25.11
CA GLU A 15 -13.14 -0.07 24.57
C GLU A 15 -13.59 -0.89 23.35
N MET A 16 -14.88 -0.81 23.03
CA MET A 16 -15.41 -1.40 21.80
C MET A 16 -14.72 -0.77 20.59
N VAL A 17 -14.18 -1.59 19.69
CA VAL A 17 -13.54 -1.10 18.48
C VAL A 17 -14.61 -0.48 17.58
N THR A 18 -14.38 0.76 17.16
CA THR A 18 -15.21 1.47 16.19
C THR A 18 -14.31 1.95 15.07
N ILE A 19 -14.62 1.54 13.85
CA ILE A 19 -13.94 1.99 12.63
C ILE A 19 -14.46 3.37 12.24
N GLY A 20 -15.77 3.59 12.35
CA GLY A 20 -16.45 4.85 12.07
C GLY A 20 -17.03 4.93 10.67
N ASN A 21 -17.26 3.81 10.01
CA ASN A 21 -17.90 3.71 8.69
C ASN A 21 -18.61 2.36 8.53
N ASP A 22 -18.93 1.96 7.30
CA ASP A 22 -19.70 0.73 6.96
C ASP A 22 -18.98 -0.59 7.33
N TRP A 23 -17.70 -0.58 7.65
CA TRP A 23 -17.02 -1.71 8.24
C TRP A 23 -17.55 -2.10 9.63
N ASP A 24 -18.09 -1.16 10.40
CA ASP A 24 -18.56 -1.44 11.76
C ASP A 24 -19.70 -2.47 11.77
N ASP A 25 -20.60 -2.40 10.80
CA ASP A 25 -21.68 -3.37 10.68
C ASP A 25 -21.19 -4.75 10.20
N LEU A 26 -20.28 -4.77 9.24
CA LEU A 26 -19.75 -5.99 8.63
C LEU A 26 -18.82 -6.78 9.57
N LEU A 27 -18.10 -6.09 10.44
CA LEU A 27 -17.14 -6.68 11.37
C LEU A 27 -17.66 -6.80 12.81
N ARG A 28 -18.94 -6.47 13.04
CA ARG A 28 -19.55 -6.46 14.38
C ARG A 28 -19.30 -7.76 15.14
N ASP A 29 -19.56 -8.90 14.49
CA ASP A 29 -19.43 -10.21 15.11
C ASP A 29 -17.96 -10.66 15.32
N GLU A 30 -17.01 -10.03 14.59
CA GLU A 30 -15.60 -10.39 14.73
C GLU A 30 -15.02 -9.99 16.09
N TRP A 31 -15.52 -8.89 16.67
CA TRP A 31 -15.03 -8.37 17.94
C TRP A 31 -15.26 -9.31 19.12
N ASP A 32 -16.29 -10.15 19.05
CA ASP A 32 -16.66 -11.10 20.11
C ASP A 32 -16.08 -12.51 19.90
N LYS A 33 -15.45 -12.77 18.74
CA LYS A 33 -14.88 -14.09 18.46
C LYS A 33 -13.70 -14.42 19.41
N PRO A 34 -13.57 -15.69 19.82
CA PRO A 34 -12.54 -16.11 20.77
C PRO A 34 -11.12 -15.76 20.34
N TYR A 35 -10.80 -15.85 19.03
CA TYR A 35 -9.48 -15.49 18.52
C TYR A 35 -9.20 -14.01 18.69
N TYR A 36 -10.20 -13.16 18.44
CA TYR A 36 -10.05 -11.71 18.55
C TYR A 36 -9.92 -11.27 20.01
N GLN A 37 -10.65 -11.90 20.92
CA GLN A 37 -10.52 -11.65 22.36
C GLN A 37 -9.12 -12.04 22.88
N LYS A 38 -8.54 -13.16 22.39
CA LYS A 38 -7.15 -13.56 22.67
C LYS A 38 -6.16 -12.54 22.10
N LEU A 39 -6.38 -12.08 20.87
CA LEU A 39 -5.57 -11.05 20.24
C LEU A 39 -5.59 -9.74 21.05
N ARG A 40 -6.78 -9.27 21.47
CA ARG A 40 -6.90 -8.07 22.32
C ARG A 40 -6.15 -8.19 23.64
N LYS A 41 -6.22 -9.36 24.27
CA LYS A 41 -5.46 -9.61 25.51
C LYS A 41 -3.96 -9.53 25.25
N PHE A 42 -3.48 -10.22 24.20
CA PHE A 42 -2.08 -10.17 23.76
C PHE A 42 -1.63 -8.73 23.48
N LEU A 43 -2.40 -7.96 22.71
CA LEU A 43 -2.04 -6.57 22.39
C LEU A 43 -1.93 -5.67 23.61
N ARG A 44 -2.83 -5.83 24.60
CA ARG A 44 -2.72 -5.10 25.87
C ARG A 44 -1.39 -5.37 26.58
N GLU A 45 -0.99 -6.62 26.64
CA GLU A 45 0.28 -7.03 27.23
C GLU A 45 1.47 -6.43 26.45
N GLU A 46 1.44 -6.48 25.12
CA GLU A 46 2.47 -5.92 24.24
C GLU A 46 2.62 -4.40 24.38
N TYR A 47 1.53 -3.66 24.28
CA TYR A 47 1.56 -2.18 24.41
C TYR A 47 1.87 -1.68 25.83
N SER A 48 1.64 -2.52 26.85
CA SER A 48 2.00 -2.19 28.24
C SER A 48 3.44 -2.48 28.59
N SER A 49 4.08 -3.45 27.91
CA SER A 49 5.42 -3.94 28.25
C SER A 49 6.52 -3.49 27.29
N GLY A 50 6.16 -3.00 26.10
CA GLY A 50 7.14 -2.62 25.08
C GLY A 50 6.63 -1.59 24.08
N THR A 51 7.47 -1.30 23.08
CA THR A 51 7.12 -0.45 21.96
C THR A 51 6.53 -1.29 20.85
N VAL A 52 5.31 -0.98 20.43
CA VAL A 52 4.57 -1.64 19.35
C VAL A 52 4.16 -0.60 18.30
N TYR A 53 4.25 -0.98 17.03
CA TYR A 53 3.82 -0.17 15.90
C TYR A 53 2.68 -0.81 15.13
N PRO A 54 1.81 0.03 14.53
CA PRO A 54 1.66 1.47 14.72
C PRO A 54 1.18 1.81 16.14
N PRO A 55 1.06 3.10 16.52
CA PRO A 55 0.32 3.50 17.70
C PRO A 55 -1.08 2.88 17.75
N ALA A 56 -1.61 2.58 18.93
CA ALA A 56 -2.88 1.85 19.07
C ALA A 56 -4.06 2.53 18.35
N ASP A 57 -4.04 3.85 18.25
CA ASP A 57 -5.05 4.64 17.54
C ASP A 57 -5.04 4.43 16.03
N ASP A 58 -3.90 4.04 15.48
CA ASP A 58 -3.66 3.93 14.04
C ASP A 58 -3.85 2.51 13.51
N ILE A 59 -4.06 1.50 14.37
CA ILE A 59 -4.14 0.08 13.99
C ILE A 59 -5.10 -0.16 12.81
N TYR A 60 -6.26 0.51 12.83
CA TYR A 60 -7.33 0.31 11.83
C TYR A 60 -7.41 1.42 10.78
N ASN A 61 -6.36 2.24 10.61
CA ASN A 61 -6.40 3.36 9.67
C ASN A 61 -6.70 2.92 8.23
N ALA A 62 -6.25 1.75 7.79
CA ALA A 62 -6.61 1.23 6.47
C ALA A 62 -8.12 1.14 6.28
N LEU A 63 -8.84 0.61 7.26
CA LEU A 63 -10.31 0.47 7.21
C LEU A 63 -11.01 1.83 7.42
N ARG A 64 -10.48 2.69 8.30
CA ARG A 64 -11.06 4.02 8.54
C ARG A 64 -11.01 4.93 7.34
N LEU A 65 -9.89 4.89 6.62
CA LEU A 65 -9.65 5.78 5.48
C LEU A 65 -10.24 5.24 4.17
N THR A 66 -10.62 3.95 4.14
CA THR A 66 -11.21 3.33 2.95
C THR A 66 -12.47 2.57 3.37
N PRO A 67 -13.67 3.19 3.32
CA PRO A 67 -14.95 2.53 3.59
C PRO A 67 -15.13 1.31 2.69
N TYR A 68 -15.82 0.26 3.19
CA TYR A 68 -16.03 -0.99 2.45
C TYR A 68 -16.68 -0.76 1.09
N SER A 69 -17.74 0.05 1.04
CA SER A 69 -18.48 0.36 -0.19
C SER A 69 -17.63 1.07 -1.24
N GLU A 70 -16.60 1.79 -0.81
CA GLU A 70 -15.74 2.59 -1.69
C GLU A 70 -14.53 1.81 -2.23
N VAL A 71 -14.21 0.62 -1.67
CA VAL A 71 -13.03 -0.14 -2.09
C VAL A 71 -13.13 -0.51 -3.57
N ARG A 72 -12.12 -0.11 -4.35
CA ARG A 72 -11.91 -0.43 -5.78
C ARG A 72 -10.70 -1.34 -5.97
N ALA A 73 -9.68 -1.16 -5.15
CA ALA A 73 -8.47 -1.98 -5.17
C ALA A 73 -7.97 -2.27 -3.76
N VAL A 74 -7.31 -3.41 -3.57
CA VAL A 74 -6.62 -3.78 -2.33
C VAL A 74 -5.16 -4.01 -2.64
N ILE A 75 -4.27 -3.39 -1.88
CA ILE A 75 -2.84 -3.71 -1.87
C ILE A 75 -2.53 -4.39 -0.53
N LEU A 76 -2.12 -5.66 -0.58
CA LEU A 76 -1.79 -6.42 0.62
C LEU A 76 -0.30 -6.32 0.95
N GLY A 77 -0.02 -5.80 2.16
CA GLY A 77 1.28 -5.89 2.81
C GLY A 77 1.35 -7.08 3.78
N GLN A 78 2.52 -7.29 4.38
CA GLN A 78 2.73 -8.37 5.35
C GLN A 78 2.47 -7.89 6.78
N ASP A 79 3.31 -7.04 7.30
CA ASP A 79 3.26 -6.43 8.63
C ASP A 79 3.71 -4.96 8.55
N PRO A 80 3.40 -4.13 9.55
CA PRO A 80 3.80 -2.73 9.55
C PRO A 80 5.33 -2.58 9.55
N TYR A 81 5.82 -1.44 9.13
CA TYR A 81 7.20 -1.05 9.38
C TYR A 81 7.49 -1.05 10.88
N HIS A 82 8.67 -1.53 11.26
CA HIS A 82 9.04 -1.76 12.66
C HIS A 82 10.04 -0.73 13.22
N GLU A 83 10.41 0.28 12.43
CA GLU A 83 11.25 1.39 12.88
C GLU A 83 10.40 2.57 13.39
N PRO A 84 10.96 3.41 14.29
CA PRO A 84 10.25 4.53 14.88
C PRO A 84 9.64 5.48 13.85
N GLY A 85 8.38 5.84 14.04
CA GLY A 85 7.69 6.86 13.24
C GLY A 85 7.25 6.43 11.85
N GLN A 86 7.56 5.19 11.39
CA GLN A 86 7.25 4.76 10.03
C GLN A 86 5.81 4.26 9.87
N ALA A 87 5.35 3.41 10.78
CA ALA A 87 4.03 2.79 10.66
C ALA A 87 2.91 3.74 11.06
N GLN A 88 1.90 3.87 10.21
CA GLN A 88 0.70 4.68 10.41
C GLN A 88 -0.61 3.91 10.15
N GLY A 89 -0.57 2.56 10.21
CA GLY A 89 -1.73 1.70 9.99
C GLY A 89 -2.11 1.51 8.53
N LEU A 90 -1.24 1.88 7.59
CA LEU A 90 -1.41 1.70 6.14
C LEU A 90 -0.23 0.90 5.58
N ALA A 91 -0.52 -0.13 4.80
CA ALA A 91 0.53 -0.92 4.16
C ALA A 91 1.38 -0.04 3.23
N PHE A 92 2.71 -0.19 3.33
CA PHE A 92 3.74 0.52 2.55
C PHE A 92 3.82 2.04 2.73
N SER A 93 2.85 2.70 3.37
CA SER A 93 2.83 4.15 3.57
C SER A 93 3.65 4.57 4.78
N VAL A 94 4.29 5.72 4.68
CA VAL A 94 4.97 6.40 5.81
C VAL A 94 4.49 7.85 5.93
N PRO A 95 4.61 8.48 7.11
CA PRO A 95 4.35 9.92 7.26
C PRO A 95 5.27 10.79 6.39
N TYR A 96 4.83 12.02 6.11
CA TYR A 96 5.51 12.94 5.17
C TYR A 96 6.99 13.18 5.48
N GLU A 97 7.34 13.31 6.75
CA GLU A 97 8.72 13.65 7.18
C GLU A 97 9.63 12.42 7.32
N VAL A 98 9.10 11.22 7.07
CA VAL A 98 9.83 9.97 7.25
C VAL A 98 10.48 9.54 5.95
N PRO A 99 11.78 9.22 5.95
CA PRO A 99 12.45 8.67 4.77
C PRO A 99 11.74 7.42 4.24
N GLN A 100 11.59 7.35 2.92
CA GLN A 100 10.92 6.23 2.27
C GLN A 100 11.69 4.92 2.51
N PRO A 101 11.04 3.89 3.07
CA PRO A 101 11.65 2.57 3.18
C PRO A 101 11.95 1.96 1.80
N PRO A 102 12.92 1.06 1.68
CA PRO A 102 13.36 0.53 0.39
C PRO A 102 12.26 -0.12 -0.46
N SER A 103 11.26 -0.74 0.17
CA SER A 103 10.12 -1.31 -0.55
C SER A 103 9.25 -0.23 -1.18
N LEU A 104 9.01 0.87 -0.47
CA LEU A 104 8.25 2.01 -0.99
C LEU A 104 8.98 2.72 -2.13
N VAL A 105 10.30 2.90 -2.01
CA VAL A 105 11.13 3.42 -3.11
C VAL A 105 10.95 2.59 -4.38
N ASN A 106 10.92 1.26 -4.27
CA ASN A 106 10.73 0.37 -5.42
C ASN A 106 9.29 0.43 -5.97
N ILE A 107 8.27 0.60 -5.11
CA ILE A 107 6.88 0.83 -5.55
C ILE A 107 6.78 2.12 -6.37
N ILE A 108 7.41 3.20 -5.92
CA ILE A 108 7.42 4.48 -6.62
C ILE A 108 8.16 4.38 -7.96
N LYS A 109 9.31 3.68 -8.00
CA LYS A 109 10.03 3.44 -9.27
C LYS A 109 9.19 2.65 -10.28
N GLU A 110 8.44 1.64 -9.82
CA GLU A 110 7.51 0.90 -10.70
C GLU A 110 6.38 1.81 -11.18
N LEU A 111 5.81 2.64 -10.30
CA LEU A 111 4.78 3.61 -10.64
C LEU A 111 5.26 4.61 -11.70
N ASP A 112 6.46 5.17 -11.54
CA ASP A 112 7.04 6.12 -12.49
C ASP A 112 7.28 5.50 -13.88
N SER A 113 7.53 4.19 -13.93
CA SER A 113 7.75 3.43 -15.17
C SER A 113 6.46 2.84 -15.77
N ASP A 114 5.37 2.84 -15.02
CA ASP A 114 4.07 2.31 -15.47
C ASP A 114 3.41 3.30 -16.44
N PRO A 115 3.07 2.90 -17.67
CA PRO A 115 2.60 3.80 -18.72
C PRO A 115 1.21 4.40 -18.49
N TRP A 116 0.52 4.05 -17.41
CA TRP A 116 -0.82 4.58 -17.15
C TRP A 116 -0.78 6.09 -16.91
N ARG A 117 -1.62 6.80 -17.69
CA ARG A 117 -1.93 8.22 -17.45
C ARG A 117 -3.44 8.42 -17.51
N LEU A 118 -3.97 9.27 -16.64
CA LEU A 118 -5.38 9.63 -16.69
C LEU A 118 -5.73 10.25 -18.05
N PRO A 119 -6.86 9.88 -18.66
CA PRO A 119 -7.36 10.56 -19.84
C PRO A 119 -7.49 12.06 -19.58
N GLY A 120 -6.79 12.90 -20.34
CA GLY A 120 -6.80 14.35 -20.17
C GLY A 120 -5.61 14.98 -19.44
N SER A 121 -4.68 14.19 -18.89
CA SER A 121 -3.40 14.73 -18.44
C SER A 121 -2.51 15.00 -19.65
N ALA A 122 -2.62 16.21 -20.22
CA ALA A 122 -1.79 16.64 -21.34
C ALA A 122 -0.32 16.70 -20.92
N ASP A 123 0.55 16.10 -21.74
CA ASP A 123 1.99 16.31 -21.64
C ASP A 123 2.32 17.80 -21.73
N SER A 124 2.72 18.41 -20.64
CA SER A 124 3.29 19.76 -20.64
C SER A 124 4.72 19.79 -21.18
N SER A 125 5.15 18.76 -21.93
CA SER A 125 6.53 18.64 -22.43
C SER A 125 6.65 18.48 -23.96
N SER A 126 5.60 18.78 -24.74
CA SER A 126 5.73 18.95 -26.18
C SER A 126 5.79 20.43 -26.54
N SER A 127 6.94 21.06 -26.31
CA SER A 127 7.28 22.32 -26.97
C SER A 127 7.76 22.01 -28.38
N GLU A 128 6.99 22.54 -29.30
CA GLU A 128 7.19 22.62 -30.73
C GLU A 128 8.62 22.92 -31.15
N GLY A 129 9.09 22.16 -32.11
CA GLY A 129 10.23 22.52 -32.95
C GLY A 129 9.87 22.28 -34.39
N GLY A 130 9.16 23.23 -34.99
CA GLY A 130 8.92 23.29 -36.43
C GLY A 130 10.17 23.68 -37.17
N GLY A 131 10.41 22.95 -38.21
CA GLY A 131 11.00 23.14 -39.52
C GLY A 131 12.06 24.20 -39.81
N ALA A 132 13.09 23.83 -40.48
CA ALA A 132 13.43 24.08 -41.86
C ALA A 132 14.92 23.87 -42.15
N ALA A 133 15.13 23.11 -43.16
CA ALA A 133 16.22 22.96 -44.14
C ALA A 133 17.48 23.83 -44.06
N GLY A 134 18.66 23.18 -44.28
CA GLY A 134 19.69 23.75 -45.14
C GLY A 134 21.12 23.64 -44.64
N SER A 135 21.92 22.80 -45.38
CA SER A 135 23.37 22.92 -45.63
C SER A 135 24.36 22.43 -44.56
N SER A 136 25.03 21.32 -44.94
CA SER A 136 26.36 20.88 -44.51
C SER A 136 27.44 21.66 -45.29
N PRO A 137 28.79 21.45 -45.08
CA PRO A 137 29.53 20.89 -43.94
C PRO A 137 30.75 21.76 -43.52
N GLU A 138 31.42 21.47 -42.47
CA GLU A 138 32.87 21.31 -42.31
C GLU A 138 33.40 21.61 -40.90
N ASN A 139 34.06 20.62 -40.37
CA ASN A 139 35.38 20.57 -39.78
C ASN A 139 35.67 20.97 -38.31
N ARG A 140 36.12 19.92 -37.59
CA ARG A 140 37.15 19.90 -36.53
C ARG A 140 36.82 20.50 -35.15
N SER A 141 36.75 19.72 -34.10
CA SER A 141 37.95 19.37 -33.28
C SER A 141 37.51 18.49 -32.09
N ARG A 142 38.43 17.57 -31.73
CA ARG A 142 38.33 16.69 -30.56
C ARG A 142 38.29 17.52 -29.28
N GLY A 143 37.20 17.43 -28.52
CA GLY A 143 37.04 17.96 -27.15
C GLY A 143 36.44 16.88 -26.28
N SER A 144 37.16 16.51 -25.28
CA SER A 144 36.92 15.75 -24.04
C SER A 144 35.49 15.31 -23.78
N VAL A 145 35.21 14.00 -23.90
CA VAL A 145 33.95 13.31 -23.56
C VAL A 145 33.72 13.13 -22.04
N HIS A 146 34.41 13.85 -21.17
CA HIS A 146 34.30 13.73 -19.71
C HIS A 146 33.49 14.85 -19.05
N GLY A 147 33.16 15.93 -19.77
CA GLY A 147 32.42 17.07 -19.22
C GLY A 147 30.88 16.97 -19.35
N ASP A 148 30.40 16.20 -20.32
CA ASP A 148 28.97 16.20 -20.67
C ASP A 148 28.12 15.18 -19.89
N MET A 149 28.79 14.26 -19.19
CA MET A 149 28.08 13.23 -18.41
C MET A 149 27.74 13.72 -16.99
N GLU A 150 28.52 14.66 -16.42
CA GLU A 150 28.18 15.28 -15.14
C GLU A 150 27.08 16.34 -15.24
N ALA A 151 26.97 17.02 -16.38
CA ALA A 151 25.91 18.01 -16.63
C ALA A 151 24.56 17.38 -16.90
N ALA A 152 24.51 16.14 -17.41
CA ALA A 152 23.27 15.37 -17.63
C ALA A 152 22.72 14.76 -16.34
N ILE A 153 23.54 14.57 -15.31
CA ILE A 153 23.12 14.04 -13.99
C ILE A 153 22.48 15.13 -13.12
N GLY A 154 22.74 16.42 -13.42
CA GLY A 154 22.32 17.58 -12.62
C GLY A 154 20.89 18.09 -12.88
N GLN A 155 20.13 17.53 -13.82
CA GLN A 155 18.76 18.00 -14.14
C GLN A 155 17.63 17.03 -13.82
N PHE A 156 17.86 15.96 -13.09
CA PHE A 156 16.77 15.31 -12.36
C PHE A 156 16.45 16.17 -11.15
N THR A 157 15.60 17.18 -11.33
CA THR A 157 14.89 17.77 -10.21
C THR A 157 14.26 16.61 -9.44
N HIS A 158 14.83 16.29 -8.27
CA HIS A 158 14.18 15.41 -7.31
C HIS A 158 12.84 16.07 -6.95
N ARG A 159 11.77 15.75 -7.68
CA ARG A 159 10.44 15.84 -7.11
C ARG A 159 10.54 15.05 -5.81
N HIS A 160 10.38 15.72 -4.70
CA HIS A 160 10.19 15.06 -3.42
C HIS A 160 8.84 14.32 -3.51
N ILE A 161 8.88 13.12 -4.09
CA ILE A 161 7.70 12.26 -4.15
C ILE A 161 7.43 11.85 -2.71
N SER A 162 6.26 12.20 -2.22
CA SER A 162 5.85 11.89 -0.86
C SER A 162 5.76 10.38 -0.66
N GLY A 163 6.21 9.89 0.51
CA GLY A 163 5.96 8.51 0.94
C GLY A 163 4.57 8.28 1.51
N VAL A 164 3.72 9.32 1.49
CA VAL A 164 2.36 9.29 2.02
C VAL A 164 1.39 8.76 0.97
N LEU A 165 0.86 7.56 1.18
CA LEU A 165 -0.11 6.93 0.27
C LEU A 165 -1.58 7.21 0.65
N VAL A 166 -1.85 8.12 1.59
CA VAL A 166 -3.21 8.54 1.98
C VAL A 166 -4.06 9.01 0.78
N PRO A 167 -3.52 9.73 -0.24
CA PRO A 167 -4.31 10.07 -1.43
C PRO A 167 -4.92 8.86 -2.14
N TRP A 168 -4.26 7.70 -2.13
CA TRP A 168 -4.79 6.46 -2.72
C TRP A 168 -5.99 5.92 -1.92
N THR A 169 -5.93 5.99 -0.57
CA THR A 169 -7.03 5.49 0.27
C THR A 169 -8.34 6.25 0.02
N ARG A 170 -8.25 7.56 -0.24
CA ARG A 170 -9.41 8.43 -0.56
C ARG A 170 -10.04 8.10 -1.91
N GLN A 171 -9.36 7.33 -2.74
CA GLN A 171 -9.82 6.85 -4.03
C GLN A 171 -10.20 5.37 -4.00
N GLY A 172 -10.40 4.81 -2.82
CA GLY A 172 -10.84 3.43 -2.65
C GLY A 172 -9.74 2.39 -2.77
N VAL A 173 -8.46 2.76 -2.55
CA VAL A 173 -7.37 1.79 -2.46
C VAL A 173 -7.17 1.41 -0.99
N LEU A 174 -7.57 0.20 -0.62
CA LEU A 174 -7.35 -0.34 0.71
C LEU A 174 -5.91 -0.83 0.87
N LEU A 175 -5.12 -0.12 1.69
CA LEU A 175 -3.72 -0.45 1.99
C LEU A 175 -3.66 -1.32 3.26
N LEU A 176 -3.88 -2.63 3.12
CA LEU A 176 -4.05 -3.56 4.24
C LEU A 176 -2.83 -4.43 4.47
N ASN A 177 -2.32 -4.50 5.70
CA ASN A 177 -1.36 -5.52 6.12
C ASN A 177 -2.08 -6.78 6.60
N THR A 178 -1.49 -7.95 6.43
CA THR A 178 -2.03 -9.21 6.96
C THR A 178 -1.86 -9.34 8.48
N SER A 179 -0.85 -8.68 9.05
CA SER A 179 -0.71 -8.43 10.50
C SER A 179 -0.74 -6.92 10.73
N LEU A 180 -1.62 -6.42 11.63
CA LEU A 180 -1.80 -4.97 11.79
C LEU A 180 -0.89 -4.34 12.83
N THR A 181 -0.10 -5.15 13.56
CA THR A 181 0.85 -4.65 14.55
C THR A 181 2.16 -5.42 14.54
N VAL A 182 3.21 -4.81 15.08
CA VAL A 182 4.57 -5.37 15.16
C VAL A 182 5.32 -4.77 16.34
N ARG A 183 6.21 -5.54 17.00
CA ARG A 183 7.15 -4.96 17.98
C ARG A 183 8.22 -4.14 17.27
N ALA A 184 8.66 -3.07 17.95
CA ALA A 184 9.80 -2.28 17.50
C ALA A 184 11.00 -3.18 17.16
N HIS A 185 11.62 -2.95 16.01
CA HIS A 185 12.81 -3.66 15.50
C HIS A 185 12.66 -5.17 15.29
N GLN A 186 11.42 -5.73 15.33
CA GLN A 186 11.18 -7.18 15.24
C GLN A 186 10.11 -7.51 14.20
N ALA A 187 10.50 -7.49 12.92
CA ALA A 187 9.60 -7.88 11.83
C ALA A 187 8.94 -9.25 12.09
N GLY A 188 7.64 -9.36 11.83
CA GLY A 188 6.87 -10.59 11.99
C GLY A 188 6.60 -11.02 13.43
N SER A 189 6.94 -10.21 14.45
CA SER A 189 6.80 -10.57 15.88
C SER A 189 5.37 -10.88 16.32
N HIS A 190 4.35 -10.33 15.63
CA HIS A 190 2.94 -10.56 15.92
C HIS A 190 2.27 -11.56 14.97
N ARG A 191 3.05 -12.24 14.13
CA ARG A 191 2.53 -13.28 13.25
C ARG A 191 1.92 -14.43 14.06
N GLY A 192 0.77 -14.96 13.58
CA GLY A 192 0.08 -16.08 14.24
C GLY A 192 -0.58 -15.69 15.57
N LYS A 193 -0.74 -14.41 15.88
CA LYS A 193 -1.39 -13.93 17.10
C LYS A 193 -2.89 -13.65 16.94
N GLY A 194 -3.42 -13.83 15.73
CA GLY A 194 -4.84 -13.67 15.41
C GLY A 194 -5.15 -12.59 14.38
N TRP A 195 -4.17 -11.77 14.00
CA TRP A 195 -4.38 -10.76 12.97
C TRP A 195 -4.75 -11.37 11.63
N GLU A 196 -4.12 -12.48 11.25
CA GLU A 196 -4.39 -13.15 9.98
C GLU A 196 -5.85 -13.59 9.87
N GLN A 197 -6.46 -14.07 10.97
CA GLN A 197 -7.89 -14.44 10.98
C GLN A 197 -8.79 -13.23 10.77
N PHE A 198 -8.47 -12.11 11.39
CA PHE A 198 -9.21 -10.86 11.24
C PHE A 198 -9.10 -10.31 9.80
N THR A 199 -7.88 -10.21 9.29
CA THR A 199 -7.63 -9.68 7.95
C THR A 199 -8.12 -10.62 6.85
N ASP A 200 -8.12 -11.93 7.09
CA ASP A 200 -8.73 -12.90 6.19
C ASP A 200 -10.24 -12.66 6.07
N ARG A 201 -10.92 -12.38 7.19
CA ARG A 201 -12.35 -12.02 7.13
C ARG A 201 -12.61 -10.72 6.35
N VAL A 202 -11.75 -9.71 6.51
CA VAL A 202 -11.82 -8.48 5.70
C VAL A 202 -11.69 -8.80 4.21
N ILE A 203 -10.73 -9.65 3.84
CA ILE A 203 -10.48 -10.06 2.44
C ILE A 203 -11.67 -10.87 1.90
N GLU A 204 -12.24 -11.79 2.68
CA GLU A 204 -13.42 -12.57 2.30
C GLU A 204 -14.61 -11.67 2.01
N LEU A 205 -14.95 -10.74 2.93
CA LEU A 205 -16.04 -9.79 2.75
C LEU A 205 -15.89 -8.99 1.45
N LEU A 206 -14.67 -8.58 1.12
CA LEU A 206 -14.40 -7.88 -0.14
C LEU A 206 -14.52 -8.79 -1.35
N ALA A 207 -14.06 -10.03 -1.26
CA ALA A 207 -14.13 -11.00 -2.36
C ALA A 207 -15.55 -11.54 -2.60
N GLU A 208 -16.44 -11.48 -1.59
CA GLU A 208 -17.86 -11.82 -1.70
C GLU A 208 -18.67 -10.74 -2.46
N ARG A 209 -18.13 -9.53 -2.65
CA ARG A 209 -18.85 -8.40 -3.29
C ARG A 209 -19.19 -8.70 -4.74
N GLU A 210 -20.35 -8.22 -5.18
CA GLU A 210 -20.77 -8.30 -6.59
C GLU A 210 -20.00 -7.29 -7.46
N LYS A 211 -19.69 -6.11 -6.93
CA LYS A 211 -18.95 -5.07 -7.65
C LYS A 211 -17.51 -5.52 -7.91
N PRO A 212 -17.06 -5.57 -9.18
CA PRO A 212 -15.67 -5.90 -9.52
C PRO A 212 -14.66 -5.02 -8.80
N MET A 213 -13.50 -5.62 -8.45
CA MET A 213 -12.39 -4.92 -7.82
C MET A 213 -11.06 -5.63 -8.10
N VAL A 214 -9.96 -5.01 -7.69
CA VAL A 214 -8.61 -5.52 -7.94
C VAL A 214 -7.92 -5.88 -6.64
N PHE A 215 -7.33 -7.07 -6.57
CA PHE A 215 -6.44 -7.49 -5.49
C PHE A 215 -5.00 -7.52 -5.99
N ILE A 216 -4.14 -6.69 -5.42
CA ILE A 216 -2.71 -6.60 -5.73
C ILE A 216 -1.94 -7.28 -4.61
N LEU A 217 -1.33 -8.42 -4.90
CA LEU A 217 -0.71 -9.33 -3.94
C LEU A 217 0.80 -9.39 -4.19
N TRP A 218 1.56 -8.59 -3.42
CA TRP A 218 3.00 -8.53 -3.55
C TRP A 218 3.72 -9.41 -2.54
N GLY A 219 4.47 -10.40 -3.05
CA GLY A 219 5.23 -11.37 -2.26
C GLY A 219 4.43 -12.60 -1.85
N SER A 220 5.13 -13.58 -1.28
CA SER A 220 4.56 -14.89 -0.94
C SER A 220 3.45 -14.82 0.12
N HIS A 221 3.57 -13.93 1.10
CA HIS A 221 2.57 -13.79 2.16
C HIS A 221 1.24 -13.25 1.64
N ALA A 222 1.28 -12.18 0.84
CA ALA A 222 0.09 -11.67 0.17
C ALA A 222 -0.42 -12.68 -0.88
N GLY A 223 0.48 -13.28 -1.66
CA GLY A 223 0.14 -14.30 -2.66
C GLY A 223 -0.57 -15.52 -2.10
N ALA A 224 -0.30 -15.91 -0.85
CA ALA A 224 -0.99 -17.00 -0.17
C ALA A 224 -2.50 -16.72 0.06
N LYS A 225 -2.93 -15.45 -0.03
CA LYS A 225 -4.35 -15.09 0.08
C LYS A 225 -5.15 -15.28 -1.21
N ARG A 226 -4.47 -15.63 -2.32
CA ARG A 226 -5.12 -15.87 -3.61
C ARG A 226 -6.25 -16.88 -3.53
N ASP A 227 -6.01 -18.03 -2.91
CA ASP A 227 -7.00 -19.10 -2.86
C ASP A 227 -8.18 -18.74 -1.93
N LEU A 228 -7.94 -17.98 -0.86
CA LEU A 228 -8.99 -17.39 -0.03
C LEU A 228 -9.92 -16.50 -0.88
N ILE A 229 -9.35 -15.57 -1.67
CA ILE A 229 -10.10 -14.69 -2.55
C ILE A 229 -10.89 -15.50 -3.59
N LEU A 230 -10.25 -16.49 -4.22
CA LEU A 230 -10.88 -17.33 -5.24
C LEU A 230 -12.03 -18.15 -4.69
N ASN A 231 -11.93 -18.65 -3.46
CA ASN A 231 -12.98 -19.43 -2.80
C ASN A 231 -14.15 -18.52 -2.40
N ALA A 232 -13.87 -17.33 -1.85
CA ALA A 232 -14.91 -16.41 -1.41
C ALA A 232 -15.74 -15.84 -2.57
N GLN A 233 -15.15 -15.56 -3.74
CA GLN A 233 -15.90 -15.12 -4.92
C GLN A 233 -16.63 -16.24 -5.67
N GLY A 234 -16.45 -17.50 -5.27
CA GLY A 234 -17.10 -18.67 -5.87
C GLY A 234 -16.67 -18.92 -7.33
N THR A 235 -17.65 -19.32 -8.18
CA THR A 235 -17.42 -19.60 -9.61
C THR A 235 -17.36 -18.35 -10.48
N ASP A 236 -17.91 -17.26 -9.99
CA ASP A 236 -17.99 -15.98 -10.70
C ASP A 236 -16.72 -15.16 -10.50
N ARG A 237 -15.71 -15.41 -11.32
CA ARG A 237 -14.36 -14.83 -11.26
C ARG A 237 -14.34 -13.32 -11.59
N ARG A 238 -15.15 -12.53 -10.89
CA ARG A 238 -15.39 -11.12 -11.19
C ARG A 238 -14.26 -10.17 -10.77
N HIS A 239 -13.35 -10.58 -9.88
CA HIS A 239 -12.26 -9.73 -9.41
C HIS A 239 -10.96 -10.06 -10.14
N LEU A 240 -10.16 -9.03 -10.41
CA LEU A 240 -8.81 -9.20 -10.91
C LEU A 240 -7.84 -9.47 -9.74
N ILE A 241 -7.03 -10.52 -9.86
CA ILE A 241 -5.94 -10.79 -8.91
C ILE A 241 -4.61 -10.61 -9.61
N ILE A 242 -3.82 -9.64 -9.19
CA ILE A 242 -2.48 -9.36 -9.69
C ILE A 242 -1.46 -9.87 -8.66
N GLN A 243 -0.67 -10.87 -9.02
CA GLN A 243 0.39 -11.40 -8.16
C GLN A 243 1.77 -11.04 -8.70
N ALA A 244 2.70 -10.71 -7.80
CA ALA A 244 4.09 -10.45 -8.14
C ALA A 244 5.03 -10.74 -6.96
N PRO A 245 6.35 -10.80 -7.19
CA PRO A 245 7.33 -10.76 -6.11
C PRO A 245 7.17 -9.51 -5.23
N HIS A 246 7.70 -9.56 -4.01
CA HIS A 246 7.62 -8.43 -3.08
C HIS A 246 8.51 -7.26 -3.58
N PRO A 247 8.11 -5.98 -3.37
CA PRO A 247 8.89 -4.81 -3.78
C PRO A 247 10.20 -4.60 -2.98
N SER A 248 10.52 -5.44 -2.00
CA SER A 248 11.79 -5.32 -1.26
C SER A 248 13.01 -5.47 -2.18
N PRO A 249 14.15 -4.86 -1.84
CA PRO A 249 15.39 -5.00 -2.63
C PRO A 249 15.81 -6.46 -2.86
N LEU A 250 15.46 -7.37 -1.96
CA LEU A 250 15.78 -8.80 -2.04
C LEU A 250 15.03 -9.53 -3.17
N SER A 251 13.92 -8.99 -3.64
CA SER A 251 13.02 -9.66 -4.59
C SER A 251 12.54 -8.80 -5.76
N ALA A 252 12.69 -7.48 -5.70
CA ALA A 252 12.15 -6.58 -6.72
C ALA A 252 12.68 -6.88 -8.13
N TYR A 253 13.96 -7.22 -8.26
CA TYR A 253 14.58 -7.59 -9.54
C TYR A 253 14.22 -9.01 -10.05
N ARG A 254 13.42 -9.76 -9.27
CA ARG A 254 12.96 -11.11 -9.66
C ARG A 254 11.58 -11.10 -10.31
N GLY A 255 11.14 -9.95 -10.85
CA GLY A 255 9.88 -9.80 -11.57
C GLY A 255 8.84 -8.90 -10.90
N PHE A 256 9.25 -8.04 -9.93
CA PHE A 256 8.38 -6.96 -9.46
C PHE A 256 8.38 -5.81 -10.48
N PHE A 257 9.57 -5.35 -10.91
CA PHE A 257 9.66 -4.28 -11.90
C PHE A 257 9.13 -4.72 -13.27
N GLY A 258 8.39 -3.81 -13.92
CA GLY A 258 7.73 -4.04 -15.21
C GLY A 258 6.40 -4.79 -15.08
N GLY A 259 5.88 -5.00 -13.86
CA GLY A 259 4.62 -5.69 -13.60
C GLY A 259 3.38 -4.89 -14.00
N ARG A 260 3.52 -3.57 -14.21
CA ARG A 260 2.45 -2.66 -14.65
C ARG A 260 1.19 -2.77 -13.79
N TYR A 261 1.37 -2.74 -12.48
CA TYR A 261 0.28 -3.00 -11.52
C TYR A 261 -0.78 -1.92 -11.56
N PHE A 262 -0.39 -0.68 -11.71
CA PHE A 262 -1.23 0.50 -11.68
C PHE A 262 -2.05 0.63 -12.95
N SER A 263 -1.43 0.50 -14.12
CA SER A 263 -2.12 0.50 -15.41
C SER A 263 -3.05 -0.71 -15.55
N ARG A 264 -2.62 -1.92 -15.16
CA ARG A 264 -3.47 -3.12 -15.18
C ARG A 264 -4.68 -3.00 -14.26
N CYS A 265 -4.49 -2.40 -13.08
CA CYS A 265 -5.59 -2.08 -12.17
C CYS A 265 -6.60 -1.17 -12.86
N ASN A 266 -6.15 -0.06 -13.41
CA ASN A 266 -7.01 0.94 -14.01
C ASN A 266 -7.72 0.45 -15.28
N TYR A 267 -7.03 -0.28 -16.17
CA TYR A 267 -7.69 -0.91 -17.32
C TYR A 267 -8.83 -1.83 -16.90
N PHE A 268 -8.60 -2.66 -15.87
CA PHE A 268 -9.66 -3.53 -15.35
C PHE A 268 -10.83 -2.74 -14.77
N LEU A 269 -10.57 -1.66 -14.02
CA LEU A 269 -11.62 -0.82 -13.47
C LEU A 269 -12.45 -0.18 -14.58
N GLU A 270 -11.80 0.41 -15.60
CA GLU A 270 -12.47 1.01 -16.76
C GLU A 270 -13.30 0.00 -17.55
N ASP A 271 -12.76 -1.19 -17.84
CA ASP A 271 -13.46 -2.26 -18.54
C ASP A 271 -14.74 -2.70 -17.81
N ASN A 272 -14.81 -2.45 -16.50
CA ASN A 272 -15.99 -2.74 -15.67
C ASN A 272 -16.83 -1.48 -15.35
N GLY A 273 -16.57 -0.34 -16.01
CA GLY A 273 -17.31 0.90 -15.78
C GLY A 273 -17.07 1.54 -14.42
N ILE A 274 -15.92 1.26 -13.80
CA ILE A 274 -15.51 1.81 -12.51
C ILE A 274 -14.43 2.87 -12.78
N GLU A 275 -14.57 4.02 -12.12
CA GLU A 275 -13.61 5.11 -12.24
C GLU A 275 -12.19 4.65 -11.87
N PRO A 276 -11.18 4.91 -12.71
CA PRO A 276 -9.79 4.55 -12.44
C PRO A 276 -9.24 5.32 -11.23
N VAL A 277 -8.14 4.82 -10.67
CA VAL A 277 -7.42 5.45 -9.57
C VAL A 277 -6.37 6.41 -10.13
N ASP A 278 -6.32 7.63 -9.62
CA ASP A 278 -5.18 8.51 -9.81
C ASP A 278 -4.05 8.09 -8.86
N TRP A 279 -3.05 7.43 -9.40
CA TRP A 279 -1.90 6.92 -8.65
C TRP A 279 -0.82 7.97 -8.38
N SER A 280 -1.01 9.24 -8.79
CA SER A 280 -0.03 10.31 -8.54
C SER A 280 0.21 10.53 -7.02
N LEU A 281 1.46 10.94 -6.67
CA LEU A 281 1.91 11.16 -5.29
C LEU A 281 2.50 12.57 -5.12
#